data_7c054e610cf4746834020e796d95b6bc
#
_entry.id   7c054e610cf4746834020e796d95b6bc
#
_cell.length_a   1.000
_cell.length_b   1.000
_cell.length_c   1.000
_cell.angle_alpha   90.00
_cell.angle_beta   90.00
_cell.angle_gamma   90.00
#
_symmetry.space_group_name_H-M   'P 1'
#
loop_
_entity.id
_entity.type
_entity.pdbx_description
1 polymer ?
#
loop_
_entity_poly.entity_id
_entity_poly.type
_entity_poly.pdbx_seq_one_letter_code
_entity_poly.pdbx_strand_id
1 'polypeptide(L)'
;YGTGFHDICEIAEERIRRAGEKIKSEIESKNAQLTLDGTPRKVPDIGFRVLRVDDSNYEDRRKTVGVYSQGDLDLDVSITKSDRSDLDLLFEALPKFQLPYDVKIDTLSGGEFDEHTVYSVNDGQLLACFEPDIPESLIRALAAFRPRPSYVLVSERSLPDSAACTNFTEIFKQSADSKTGGTQIRII
;
A
#
# COMPACT_ATOMS: atom_id res chain seq x y z
N TYR A 1 -32.88 13.06 -19.37
CA TYR A 1 -31.49 12.57 -19.50
C TYR A 1 -31.17 11.71 -18.29
N GLY A 2 -31.63 10.44 -18.27
CA GLY A 2 -31.39 9.52 -17.16
C GLY A 2 -30.30 8.52 -17.51
N THR A 3 -29.03 8.94 -17.57
CA THR A 3 -27.91 8.01 -17.81
C THR A 3 -27.42 7.32 -16.54
N GLY A 4 -27.91 7.71 -15.36
CA GLY A 4 -27.47 7.16 -14.08
C GLY A 4 -26.07 7.62 -13.64
N PHE A 5 -25.39 8.48 -14.40
CA PHE A 5 -24.08 9.05 -14.06
C PHE A 5 -24.24 10.47 -13.50
N HIS A 6 -23.49 10.78 -12.44
CA HIS A 6 -23.58 12.06 -11.74
C HIS A 6 -22.62 13.11 -12.33
N ASP A 7 -21.49 12.67 -12.88
CA ASP A 7 -20.49 13.57 -13.44
C ASP A 7 -19.79 12.98 -14.68
N ILE A 8 -18.93 13.82 -15.29
CA ILE A 8 -18.17 13.43 -16.49
C ILE A 8 -17.10 12.37 -16.18
N CYS A 9 -16.61 12.32 -14.93
CA CYS A 9 -15.60 11.36 -14.51
C CYS A 9 -16.19 9.95 -14.51
N GLU A 10 -17.38 9.77 -13.96
CA GLU A 10 -18.11 8.49 -13.98
C GLU A 10 -18.36 7.99 -15.40
N ILE A 11 -18.70 8.92 -16.33
CA ILE A 11 -18.86 8.58 -17.75
C ILE A 11 -17.51 8.13 -18.35
N ALA A 12 -16.42 8.79 -18.00
CA ALA A 12 -15.10 8.43 -18.48
C ALA A 12 -14.64 7.06 -17.95
N GLU A 13 -14.86 6.80 -16.67
CA GLU A 13 -14.57 5.51 -16.02
C GLU A 13 -15.32 4.37 -16.71
N GLU A 14 -16.62 4.55 -16.94
CA GLU A 14 -17.45 3.55 -17.61
C GLU A 14 -17.02 3.31 -19.06
N ARG A 15 -16.60 4.35 -19.77
CA ARG A 15 -16.06 4.20 -21.12
C ARG A 15 -14.75 3.39 -21.13
N ILE A 16 -13.85 3.65 -20.18
CA ILE A 16 -12.60 2.89 -20.03
C ILE A 16 -12.91 1.42 -19.74
N ARG A 17 -13.83 1.16 -18.80
CA ARG A 17 -14.24 -0.20 -18.42
C ARG A 17 -14.80 -0.97 -19.62
N ARG A 18 -15.74 -0.36 -20.38
CA ARG A 18 -16.30 -0.97 -21.57
C ARG A 18 -15.28 -1.22 -22.67
N ALA A 19 -14.34 -0.29 -22.85
CA ALA A 19 -13.26 -0.46 -23.82
C ALA A 19 -12.35 -1.65 -23.43
N GLY A 20 -12.00 -1.76 -22.16
CA GLY A 20 -11.21 -2.87 -21.63
C GLY A 20 -11.91 -4.23 -21.85
N GLU A 21 -13.18 -4.34 -21.47
CA GLU A 21 -13.97 -5.57 -21.66
C GLU A 21 -14.09 -5.95 -23.15
N LYS A 22 -14.25 -4.97 -24.03
CA LYS A 22 -14.28 -5.20 -25.48
C LYS A 22 -12.95 -5.79 -25.98
N ILE A 23 -11.82 -5.20 -25.58
CA ILE A 23 -10.48 -5.69 -25.95
C ILE A 23 -10.27 -7.11 -25.44
N LYS A 24 -10.64 -7.39 -24.18
CA LYS A 24 -10.58 -8.72 -23.59
C LYS A 24 -11.37 -9.74 -24.40
N SER A 25 -12.65 -9.45 -24.65
CA SER A 25 -13.54 -10.32 -25.43
C SER A 25 -13.02 -10.57 -26.85
N GLU A 26 -12.47 -9.56 -27.52
CA GLU A 26 -11.87 -9.72 -28.85
C GLU A 26 -10.65 -10.64 -28.84
N ILE A 27 -9.79 -10.53 -27.83
CA ILE A 27 -8.60 -11.38 -27.69
C ILE A 27 -9.01 -12.82 -27.36
N GLU A 28 -9.94 -13.01 -26.44
CA GLU A 28 -10.44 -14.33 -26.05
C GLU A 28 -11.11 -15.03 -27.24
N SER A 29 -11.93 -14.31 -28.02
CA SER A 29 -12.56 -14.82 -29.22
C SER A 29 -11.53 -15.24 -30.29
N LYS A 30 -10.49 -14.43 -30.47
CA LYS A 30 -9.38 -14.78 -31.40
C LYS A 30 -8.59 -15.98 -30.90
N ASN A 31 -8.33 -16.06 -29.60
CA ASN A 31 -7.64 -17.21 -29.00
C ASN A 31 -8.44 -18.51 -29.13
N ALA A 32 -9.77 -18.44 -29.02
CA ALA A 32 -10.66 -19.58 -29.21
C ALA A 32 -10.70 -20.11 -30.66
N GLN A 33 -10.31 -19.29 -31.62
CA GLN A 33 -10.26 -19.63 -33.06
C GLN A 33 -8.85 -20.04 -33.53
N LEU A 34 -7.88 -20.08 -32.63
CA LEU A 34 -6.51 -20.47 -32.99
C LEU A 34 -6.46 -21.94 -33.42
N THR A 35 -5.75 -22.18 -34.53
CA THR A 35 -5.35 -23.54 -34.96
C THR A 35 -4.19 -24.05 -34.10
N LEU A 36 -3.88 -25.35 -34.19
CA LEU A 36 -2.89 -26.04 -33.36
C LEU A 36 -1.49 -25.35 -33.30
N ASP A 37 -1.13 -24.56 -34.33
CA ASP A 37 0.16 -23.87 -34.46
C ASP A 37 0.10 -22.41 -34.05
N GLY A 38 -1.03 -21.91 -33.58
CA GLY A 38 -1.21 -20.52 -33.19
C GLY A 38 -0.81 -20.25 -31.76
N THR A 39 -0.03 -19.16 -31.52
CA THR A 39 0.31 -18.71 -30.16
C THR A 39 -0.81 -17.83 -29.60
N PRO A 40 -1.44 -18.18 -28.46
CA PRO A 40 -2.50 -17.37 -27.85
C PRO A 40 -1.94 -16.02 -27.38
N ARG A 41 -2.67 -14.96 -27.64
CA ARG A 41 -2.34 -13.61 -27.14
C ARG A 41 -2.76 -13.49 -25.68
N LYS A 42 -1.86 -12.96 -24.86
CA LYS A 42 -2.18 -12.62 -23.47
C LYS A 42 -3.12 -11.41 -23.46
N VAL A 43 -4.19 -11.50 -22.69
CA VAL A 43 -5.04 -10.33 -22.40
C VAL A 43 -4.21 -9.33 -21.60
N PRO A 44 -4.11 -8.05 -22.05
CA PRO A 44 -3.42 -7.03 -21.28
C PRO A 44 -4.16 -6.75 -19.97
N ASP A 45 -3.49 -6.15 -19.01
CA ASP A 45 -4.14 -5.62 -17.83
C ASP A 45 -5.08 -4.47 -18.25
N ILE A 46 -6.37 -4.66 -18.03
CA ILE A 46 -7.43 -3.70 -18.32
C ILE A 46 -7.89 -2.94 -17.07
N GLY A 47 -7.26 -3.20 -15.94
CA GLY A 47 -7.53 -2.50 -14.68
C GLY A 47 -7.10 -1.04 -14.74
N PHE A 48 -7.76 -0.20 -13.95
CA PHE A 48 -7.36 1.18 -13.71
C PHE A 48 -7.74 1.61 -12.30
N ARG A 49 -7.12 2.66 -11.81
CA ARG A 49 -7.42 3.26 -10.51
C ARG A 49 -8.00 4.64 -10.69
N VAL A 50 -8.96 4.97 -9.84
CA VAL A 50 -9.53 6.32 -9.73
C VAL A 50 -9.01 6.91 -8.43
N LEU A 51 -8.29 8.02 -8.54
CA LEU A 51 -7.73 8.73 -7.39
C LEU A 51 -8.34 10.13 -7.33
N ARG A 52 -8.63 10.57 -6.11
CA ARG A 52 -9.08 11.95 -5.83
C ARG A 52 -8.02 12.66 -5.01
N VAL A 53 -7.83 13.93 -5.30
CA VAL A 53 -7.03 14.81 -4.44
C VAL A 53 -7.86 15.12 -3.21
N ASP A 54 -7.28 14.89 -2.05
CA ASP A 54 -7.88 15.13 -0.74
C ASP A 54 -6.84 15.76 0.19
N ASP A 55 -7.25 16.16 1.38
CA ASP A 55 -6.35 16.62 2.43
C ASP A 55 -5.45 15.47 2.89
N SER A 56 -4.30 15.83 3.51
CA SER A 56 -3.40 14.84 4.11
C SER A 56 -4.13 13.92 5.09
N ASN A 57 -3.69 12.66 5.15
CA ASN A 57 -4.21 11.66 6.07
C ASN A 57 -3.83 11.92 7.53
N TYR A 58 -2.99 12.91 7.77
CA TYR A 58 -2.49 13.25 9.10
C TYR A 58 -3.18 14.48 9.68
N GLU A 59 -3.34 14.50 11.00
CA GLU A 59 -3.84 15.66 11.74
C GLU A 59 -2.82 16.81 11.69
N ASP A 60 -3.29 18.01 11.40
CA ASP A 60 -2.44 19.21 11.51
C ASP A 60 -2.31 19.62 12.98
N ARG A 61 -1.22 19.23 13.60
CA ARG A 61 -0.91 19.54 15.00
C ARG A 61 -0.23 20.88 15.20
N ARG A 62 -0.09 21.69 14.16
CA ARG A 62 0.48 23.04 14.29
C ARG A 62 -0.50 23.96 14.98
N LYS A 63 -0.42 24.00 16.31
CA LYS A 63 -1.18 24.95 17.12
C LYS A 63 -0.33 26.21 17.37
N THR A 64 -0.96 27.38 17.39
CA THR A 64 -0.30 28.61 17.81
C THR A 64 0.00 28.55 19.31
N VAL A 65 1.18 29.07 19.73
CA VAL A 65 1.74 28.95 21.09
C VAL A 65 0.77 29.29 22.23
N GLY A 66 -0.31 30.02 21.99
CA GLY A 66 -1.33 30.40 23.02
C GLY A 66 -2.50 29.39 23.14
N VAL A 67 -2.52 28.30 22.41
CA VAL A 67 -3.69 27.40 22.31
C VAL A 67 -3.42 26.02 22.94
N TYR A 68 -2.22 25.78 23.48
CA TYR A 68 -1.92 24.50 24.15
C TYR A 68 -2.56 24.43 25.53
N SER A 69 -3.30 23.37 25.81
CA SER A 69 -3.82 23.02 27.12
C SER A 69 -3.06 21.83 27.72
N GLN A 70 -3.16 21.65 29.05
CA GLN A 70 -2.56 20.48 29.72
C GLN A 70 -3.07 19.16 29.14
N GLY A 71 -4.33 19.09 28.72
CA GLY A 71 -4.91 17.91 28.07
C GLY A 71 -4.30 17.60 26.68
N ASP A 72 -3.69 18.56 26.03
CA ASP A 72 -3.00 18.34 24.74
C ASP A 72 -1.65 17.61 24.91
N LEU A 73 -1.10 17.59 26.14
CA LEU A 73 0.13 16.87 26.49
C LEU A 73 -0.13 15.40 26.85
N ASP A 74 -1.35 15.09 27.29
CA ASP A 74 -1.76 13.75 27.71
C ASP A 74 -2.42 12.94 26.56
N LEU A 75 -2.59 13.57 25.39
CA LEU A 75 -3.16 12.90 24.24
C LEU A 75 -2.09 12.06 23.55
N ASP A 76 -2.10 10.78 23.83
CA ASP A 76 -1.59 9.69 22.98
C ASP A 76 -2.47 9.62 21.73
N VAL A 77 -2.45 10.69 20.94
CA VAL A 77 -3.35 10.86 19.81
C VAL A 77 -2.63 10.37 18.57
N SER A 78 -3.16 9.32 17.98
CA SER A 78 -2.78 8.90 16.64
C SER A 78 -2.63 10.12 15.73
N ILE A 79 -1.51 10.24 15.04
CA ILE A 79 -1.27 11.32 14.07
C ILE A 79 -2.20 11.16 12.87
N THR A 80 -2.70 9.96 12.63
CA THR A 80 -3.57 9.61 11.52
C THR A 80 -5.02 9.97 11.84
N LYS A 81 -5.71 10.60 10.89
CA LYS A 81 -7.15 10.87 10.97
C LYS A 81 -7.94 9.56 11.08
N SER A 82 -8.98 9.56 11.90
CA SER A 82 -9.77 8.36 12.22
C SER A 82 -10.63 7.82 11.06
N ASP A 83 -10.86 8.64 10.04
CA ASP A 83 -11.66 8.31 8.85
C ASP A 83 -10.83 7.77 7.67
N ARG A 84 -9.55 7.54 7.89
CA ARG A 84 -8.61 7.09 6.85
C ARG A 84 -8.40 5.57 6.89
N SER A 85 -8.36 4.99 5.70
CA SER A 85 -8.04 3.58 5.51
C SER A 85 -6.52 3.35 5.39
N ASP A 86 -6.08 2.12 5.57
CA ASP A 86 -4.69 1.73 5.35
C ASP A 86 -4.22 2.01 3.92
N LEU A 87 -5.11 1.86 2.93
CA LEU A 87 -4.81 2.19 1.54
C LEU A 87 -4.60 3.70 1.35
N ASP A 88 -5.34 4.56 2.03
CA ASP A 88 -5.13 6.00 1.96
C ASP A 88 -3.72 6.37 2.46
N LEU A 89 -3.30 5.76 3.59
CA LEU A 89 -1.95 5.94 4.13
C LEU A 89 -0.88 5.42 3.15
N LEU A 90 -1.12 4.26 2.56
CA LEU A 90 -0.20 3.67 1.59
C LEU A 90 -0.06 4.58 0.36
N PHE A 91 -1.18 5.06 -0.21
CA PHE A 91 -1.15 5.93 -1.39
C PHE A 91 -0.49 7.28 -1.11
N GLU A 92 -0.66 7.87 0.08
CA GLU A 92 0.08 9.08 0.48
C GLU A 92 1.59 8.83 0.63
N ALA A 93 1.97 7.61 1.01
CA ALA A 93 3.37 7.23 1.18
C ALA A 93 4.10 6.92 -0.13
N LEU A 94 3.42 6.40 -1.16
CA LEU A 94 4.05 5.96 -2.42
C LEU A 94 5.00 7.01 -3.03
N PRO A 95 4.62 8.30 -3.18
CA PRO A 95 5.53 9.31 -3.74
C PRO A 95 6.76 9.55 -2.87
N LYS A 96 6.66 9.38 -1.55
CA LYS A 96 7.79 9.53 -0.62
C LYS A 96 8.87 8.46 -0.85
N PHE A 97 8.47 7.31 -1.43
CA PHE A 97 9.34 6.21 -1.85
C PHE A 97 9.65 6.23 -3.35
N GLN A 98 9.26 7.28 -4.06
CA GLN A 98 9.42 7.40 -5.52
C GLN A 98 8.75 6.28 -6.31
N LEU A 99 7.67 5.73 -5.76
CA LEU A 99 6.82 4.72 -6.41
C LEU A 99 5.63 5.42 -7.09
N PRO A 100 5.34 5.09 -8.36
CA PRO A 100 4.21 5.66 -9.06
C PRO A 100 2.89 5.06 -8.57
N TYR A 101 1.76 5.73 -8.84
CA TYR A 101 0.44 5.30 -8.37
C TYR A 101 -0.14 4.09 -9.10
N ASP A 102 0.43 3.69 -10.22
CA ASP A 102 0.00 2.54 -11.03
C ASP A 102 0.72 1.23 -10.68
N VAL A 103 1.61 1.25 -9.67
CA VAL A 103 2.31 0.04 -9.21
C VAL A 103 1.34 -1.03 -8.73
N LYS A 104 1.72 -2.28 -8.93
CA LYS A 104 1.00 -3.42 -8.39
C LYS A 104 1.02 -3.41 -6.87
N ILE A 105 -0.15 -3.60 -6.27
CA ILE A 105 -0.33 -3.73 -4.81
C ILE A 105 -1.04 -5.06 -4.58
N ASP A 106 -0.40 -5.93 -3.83
CA ASP A 106 -0.96 -7.21 -3.39
C ASP A 106 -1.00 -7.26 -1.86
N THR A 107 -1.85 -8.08 -1.30
CA THR A 107 -1.82 -8.44 0.12
C THR A 107 -1.07 -9.75 0.26
N LEU A 108 -0.09 -9.80 1.17
CA LEU A 108 0.66 -11.03 1.43
C LEU A 108 -0.23 -12.03 2.16
N SER A 109 0.02 -13.31 1.88
CA SER A 109 -0.62 -14.45 2.55
C SER A 109 0.37 -15.61 2.66
N GLY A 110 0.13 -16.49 3.60
CA GLY A 110 0.98 -17.65 3.89
C GLY A 110 1.84 -17.45 5.15
N GLY A 111 1.79 -18.43 6.05
CA GLY A 111 2.55 -18.42 7.30
C GLY A 111 2.17 -17.26 8.23
N GLU A 112 3.14 -16.48 8.66
CA GLU A 112 2.93 -15.35 9.57
C GLU A 112 2.07 -14.21 8.98
N PHE A 113 1.86 -14.21 7.66
CA PHE A 113 1.06 -13.17 7.01
C PHE A 113 -0.44 -13.48 6.95
N ASP A 114 -0.88 -14.71 7.27
CA ASP A 114 -2.28 -15.13 7.14
C ASP A 114 -3.22 -14.43 8.13
N GLU A 115 -2.70 -14.04 9.29
CA GLU A 115 -3.46 -13.35 10.34
C GLU A 115 -3.29 -11.83 10.29
N HIS A 116 -2.52 -11.31 9.32
CA HIS A 116 -2.13 -9.91 9.26
C HIS A 116 -2.34 -9.31 7.87
N THR A 117 -2.68 -8.02 7.84
CA THR A 117 -2.79 -7.25 6.60
C THR A 117 -1.46 -6.60 6.26
N VAL A 118 -0.69 -7.25 5.40
CA VAL A 118 0.58 -6.73 4.90
C VAL A 118 0.47 -6.48 3.41
N TYR A 119 0.67 -5.24 3.01
CA TYR A 119 0.68 -4.83 1.61
C TYR A 119 2.08 -5.02 1.01
N SER A 120 2.13 -5.68 -0.13
CA SER A 120 3.32 -5.82 -0.97
C SER A 120 3.16 -4.94 -2.21
N VAL A 121 4.04 -3.98 -2.37
CA VAL A 121 4.01 -3.02 -3.47
C VAL A 121 5.18 -3.28 -4.40
N ASN A 122 4.91 -3.31 -5.71
CA ASN A 122 5.90 -3.55 -6.76
C ASN A 122 6.71 -4.83 -6.50
N ASP A 123 6.00 -5.95 -6.36
CA ASP A 123 6.59 -7.29 -6.12
C ASP A 123 7.53 -7.35 -4.90
N GLY A 124 7.15 -6.65 -3.82
CA GLY A 124 7.89 -6.66 -2.55
C GLY A 124 8.97 -5.60 -2.41
N GLN A 125 9.05 -4.63 -3.32
CA GLN A 125 9.98 -3.50 -3.19
C GLN A 125 9.67 -2.67 -1.93
N LEU A 126 8.37 -2.43 -1.64
CA LEU A 126 7.88 -1.84 -0.40
C LEU A 126 6.93 -2.83 0.26
N LEU A 127 7.15 -3.11 1.55
CA LEU A 127 6.18 -3.79 2.41
C LEU A 127 5.59 -2.79 3.38
N ALA A 128 4.26 -2.82 3.56
CA ALA A 128 3.57 -1.91 4.48
C ALA A 128 2.60 -2.66 5.39
N CYS A 129 2.61 -2.34 6.67
CA CYS A 129 1.67 -2.85 7.67
C CYS A 129 1.24 -1.70 8.59
N PHE A 130 -0.07 -1.52 8.74
CA PHE A 130 -0.65 -0.45 9.55
C PHE A 130 -1.46 -0.94 10.74
N GLU A 131 -1.42 -2.25 11.03
CA GLU A 131 -2.08 -2.83 12.18
C GLU A 131 -1.45 -2.35 13.48
N PRO A 132 -2.24 -2.20 14.57
CA PRO A 132 -1.69 -1.89 15.89
C PRO A 132 -0.95 -3.11 16.46
N ASP A 133 0.03 -2.85 17.32
CA ASP A 133 0.71 -3.86 18.16
C ASP A 133 1.19 -5.11 17.39
N ILE A 134 1.91 -4.93 16.27
CA ILE A 134 2.39 -6.05 15.47
C ILE A 134 3.35 -6.95 16.26
N PRO A 135 3.19 -8.28 16.17
CA PRO A 135 4.03 -9.21 16.92
C PRO A 135 5.45 -9.30 16.34
N GLU A 136 6.42 -9.65 17.17
CA GLU A 136 7.81 -9.83 16.74
C GLU A 136 7.96 -10.90 15.65
N SER A 137 7.12 -11.93 15.64
CA SER A 137 7.09 -12.97 14.61
C SER A 137 6.86 -12.36 13.22
N LEU A 138 5.88 -11.44 13.10
CA LEU A 138 5.60 -10.73 11.86
C LEU A 138 6.77 -9.82 11.46
N ILE A 139 7.39 -9.13 12.42
CA ILE A 139 8.58 -8.29 12.15
C ILE A 139 9.71 -9.13 11.57
N ARG A 140 9.96 -10.31 12.12
CA ARG A 140 10.95 -11.25 11.62
C ARG A 140 10.61 -11.80 10.24
N ALA A 141 9.33 -12.07 9.98
CA ALA A 141 8.85 -12.50 8.67
C ALA A 141 9.05 -11.41 7.61
N LEU A 142 8.74 -10.14 7.93
CA LEU A 142 9.01 -8.99 7.06
C LEU A 142 10.50 -8.85 6.75
N ALA A 143 11.38 -9.01 7.74
CA ALA A 143 12.82 -8.94 7.58
C ALA A 143 13.40 -10.13 6.78
N ALA A 144 12.76 -11.29 6.87
CA ALA A 144 13.13 -12.50 6.13
C ALA A 144 12.55 -12.57 4.71
N PHE A 145 11.65 -11.67 4.34
CA PHE A 145 10.97 -11.67 3.04
C PHE A 145 11.96 -11.63 1.87
N ARG A 146 11.64 -12.37 0.79
CA ARG A 146 12.48 -12.42 -0.41
C ARG A 146 11.62 -12.29 -1.68
N PRO A 147 12.03 -11.47 -2.66
CA PRO A 147 13.24 -10.65 -2.66
C PRO A 147 13.25 -9.63 -1.52
N ARG A 148 14.43 -9.23 -1.06
CA ARG A 148 14.55 -8.32 0.08
C ARG A 148 13.87 -6.98 -0.23
N PRO A 149 12.99 -6.48 0.63
CA PRO A 149 12.35 -5.19 0.43
C PRO A 149 13.36 -4.03 0.52
N SER A 150 13.24 -3.07 -0.37
CA SER A 150 13.99 -1.82 -0.30
C SER A 150 13.47 -0.93 0.83
N TYR A 151 12.15 -0.99 1.05
CA TYR A 151 11.45 -0.17 2.03
C TYR A 151 10.49 -1.01 2.88
N VAL A 152 10.40 -0.65 4.15
CA VAL A 152 9.34 -1.16 5.04
C VAL A 152 8.69 0.03 5.73
N LEU A 153 7.37 0.07 5.66
CA LEU A 153 6.53 1.11 6.21
C LEU A 153 5.61 0.52 7.28
N VAL A 154 5.65 1.09 8.47
CA VAL A 154 4.73 0.72 9.56
C VAL A 154 4.13 1.96 10.17
N SER A 155 2.95 1.81 10.79
CA SER A 155 2.34 2.87 11.57
C SER A 155 3.03 3.00 12.93
N GLU A 156 3.04 4.20 13.52
CA GLU A 156 3.50 4.42 14.90
C GLU A 156 2.75 3.52 15.87
N ARG A 157 1.44 3.35 15.70
CA ARG A 157 0.60 2.44 16.50
C ARG A 157 0.95 0.96 16.36
N SER A 158 1.72 0.59 15.35
CA SER A 158 2.18 -0.79 15.15
C SER A 158 3.27 -1.19 16.14
N LEU A 159 3.92 -0.21 16.76
CA LEU A 159 5.04 -0.40 17.69
C LEU A 159 4.69 0.26 19.03
N PRO A 160 4.27 -0.52 20.05
CA PRO A 160 3.66 0.02 21.26
C PRO A 160 4.58 0.90 22.09
N ASP A 161 5.89 0.72 22.00
CA ASP A 161 6.85 1.48 22.78
C ASP A 161 8.22 1.66 22.09
N SER A 162 9.10 2.43 22.73
CA SER A 162 10.45 2.68 22.23
C SER A 162 11.32 1.42 22.17
N ALA A 163 11.05 0.43 23.00
CA ALA A 163 11.76 -0.84 22.99
C ALA A 163 11.37 -1.66 21.76
N ALA A 164 10.08 -1.67 21.40
CA ALA A 164 9.58 -2.28 20.17
C ALA A 164 10.19 -1.61 18.93
N CYS A 165 10.28 -0.27 18.90
CA CYS A 165 10.92 0.47 17.82
C CYS A 165 12.41 0.11 17.67
N THR A 166 13.12 -0.01 18.80
CA THR A 166 14.53 -0.39 18.80
C THR A 166 14.71 -1.83 18.32
N ASN A 167 13.90 -2.77 18.84
CA ASN A 167 13.94 -4.16 18.44
C ASN A 167 13.62 -4.33 16.94
N PHE A 168 12.61 -3.64 16.45
CA PHE A 168 12.25 -3.60 15.03
C PHE A 168 13.46 -3.20 14.16
N THR A 169 14.13 -2.11 14.53
CA THR A 169 15.31 -1.61 13.82
C THR A 169 16.46 -2.61 13.86
N GLU A 170 16.72 -3.23 15.00
CA GLU A 170 17.81 -4.19 15.17
C GLU A 170 17.57 -5.49 14.40
N ILE A 171 16.32 -6.00 14.35
CA ILE A 171 15.96 -7.18 13.55
C ILE A 171 16.30 -6.94 12.08
N PHE A 172 15.94 -5.78 11.54
CA PHE A 172 16.24 -5.45 10.15
C PHE A 172 17.73 -5.22 9.89
N LYS A 173 18.48 -4.65 10.85
CA LYS A 173 19.94 -4.54 10.75
C LYS A 173 20.63 -5.91 10.76
N GLN A 174 20.21 -6.80 11.64
CA GLN A 174 20.76 -8.17 11.72
C GLN A 174 20.46 -9.00 10.48
N SER A 175 19.29 -8.78 9.85
CA SER A 175 18.93 -9.42 8.59
C SER A 175 19.66 -8.81 7.38
N ALA A 176 20.38 -7.69 7.57
CA ALA A 176 21.09 -7.01 6.49
C ALA A 176 22.29 -7.84 6.00
N ASP A 177 22.31 -8.14 4.69
CA ASP A 177 23.46 -8.71 4.04
C ASP A 177 24.42 -7.58 3.65
N SER A 178 25.73 -7.76 3.92
CA SER A 178 26.76 -6.75 3.66
C SER A 178 26.91 -6.35 2.18
N LYS A 179 26.29 -7.13 1.25
CA LYS A 179 26.42 -6.92 -0.19
C LYS A 179 25.26 -6.20 -0.85
N THR A 180 24.07 -6.17 -0.24
CA THR A 180 22.80 -5.72 -0.92
C THR A 180 22.23 -4.42 -0.38
N GLY A 181 22.91 -3.74 0.53
CA GLY A 181 22.34 -2.56 1.20
C GLY A 181 21.27 -2.92 2.23
N GLY A 182 20.93 -1.99 3.11
CA GLY A 182 19.93 -2.19 4.15
C GLY A 182 18.52 -1.84 3.65
N THR A 183 17.51 -2.50 4.18
CA THR A 183 16.11 -2.08 4.05
C THR A 183 15.92 -0.73 4.77
N GLN A 184 15.33 0.23 4.10
CA GLN A 184 14.98 1.51 4.72
C GLN A 184 13.64 1.37 5.45
N ILE A 185 13.66 1.66 6.74
CA ILE A 185 12.48 1.64 7.59
C ILE A 185 11.88 3.05 7.67
N ARG A 186 10.55 3.12 7.58
CA ARG A 186 9.78 4.33 7.84
C ARG A 186 8.63 4.01 8.78
N ILE A 187 8.45 4.86 9.77
CA ILE A 187 7.34 4.85 10.73
C ILE A 187 6.51 6.11 10.48
N ILE A 188 5.20 5.97 10.39
CA ILE A 188 4.25 7.06 10.12
C ILE A 188 3.11 7.07 11.12
#